data_e47ff9c22087bb37880634344c3060c6
#
_entry.id   e47ff9c22087bb37880634344c3060c6
#
_cell.length_a   1.000
_cell.length_b   1.000
_cell.length_c   1.000
_cell.angle_alpha   90.00
_cell.angle_beta   90.00
_cell.angle_gamma   90.00
#
_symmetry.space_group_name_H-M   'P 1'
#
loop_
_entity.id
_entity.type
_entity.pdbx_description
1 polymer ?
#
loop_
_entity_poly.entity_id
_entity_poly.type
_entity_poly.pdbx_seq_one_letter_code
_entity_poly.pdbx_strand_id
1 'polypeptide(L)'
;MYGNADHLVAFRLMPLEPQVRKFEANWSFRILDMDRRLVSFKDETIGEATSWKWDFGDGAVSTEQNPIHQYRRGADYVVSLEVEGPEGTSRREKIWDVAIK
;
A
#
# COMPACT_ATOMS: atom_id res chain seq x y z
N MET A 1 -31.84 -37.35 3.65
CA MET A 1 -31.60 -36.64 3.26
C MET A 1 -31.21 -36.03 3.31
N TYR A 2 -31.22 -36.36 3.61
CA TYR A 2 -30.82 -35.47 3.24
C TYR A 2 -30.47 -34.78 3.26
N GLY A 3 -30.75 -35.39 3.45
CA GLY A 3 -30.43 -34.52 3.03
C GLY A 3 -29.88 -33.95 3.08
N ASN A 4 -29.84 -34.32 3.10
CA ASN A 4 -29.31 -33.46 2.76
C ASN A 4 -28.75 -32.69 2.77
N ALA A 5 -28.99 -33.08 2.87
CA ALA A 5 -28.47 -32.12 2.47
C ALA A 5 -27.92 -31.48 2.55
N ASP A 6 -28.08 -31.92 2.66
CA ASP A 6 -27.65 -30.97 2.41
C ASP A 6 -26.96 -30.36 2.64
N HIS A 7 -27.06 -31.04 2.75
CA HIS A 7 -26.51 -30.16 2.48
C HIS A 7 -25.81 -29.41 2.43
N LEU A 8 -25.91 -29.85 2.50
CA LEU A 8 -25.42 -28.89 2.00
C LEU A 8 -24.92 -28.10 2.01
N VAL A 9 -25.16 -28.58 2.18
CA VAL A 9 -24.78 -27.50 1.84
C VAL A 9 -24.09 -26.80 1.96
N ALA A 10 -24.21 -27.04 2.22
CA ALA A 10 -23.69 -26.02 2.05
C ALA A 10 -23.00 -25.49 2.11
N PHE A 11 -22.88 -25.64 2.16
CA PHE A 11 -22.35 -24.69 1.88
C PHE A 11 -21.84 -24.05 1.87
N ARG A 12 -22.15 -24.49 1.90
CA ARG A 12 -21.83 -23.64 1.58
C ARG A 12 -21.42 -22.89 1.55
N LEU A 13 -21.27 -22.94 1.67
CA LEU A 13 -20.89 -21.90 1.49
C LEU A 13 -20.39 -21.15 1.66
N MET A 14 -20.25 -21.18 1.75
CA MET A 14 -19.82 -20.25 1.86
C MET A 14 -19.38 -19.52 1.98
N PRO A 15 -19.49 -19.55 2.15
CA PRO A 15 -19.13 -18.61 2.25
C PRO A 15 -18.58 -18.11 2.40
N LEU A 16 -18.42 -17.99 2.31
CA LEU A 16 -17.86 -17.32 2.45
C LEU A 16 -17.39 -16.59 2.75
N GLU A 17 -17.04 -16.68 2.90
CA GLU A 17 -16.76 -15.91 3.26
C GLU A 17 -16.60 -14.99 2.93
N PRO A 18 -16.75 -14.78 3.07
CA PRO A 18 -16.70 -13.86 2.67
C PRO A 18 -16.22 -13.09 2.24
N GLN A 19 -16.26 -13.18 2.16
CA GLN A 19 -15.79 -12.25 1.60
C GLN A 19 -15.24 -11.03 2.05
N VAL A 20 -14.61 -11.00 3.04
CA VAL A 20 -13.85 -9.83 3.46
C VAL A 20 -12.63 -9.75 2.60
N ARG A 21 -12.61 -8.79 1.71
CA ARG A 21 -11.43 -8.50 0.95
C ARG A 21 -10.51 -7.63 1.78
N LYS A 22 -9.27 -8.04 1.85
CA LYS A 22 -8.29 -7.25 2.55
C LYS A 22 -7.89 -6.06 1.68
N PHE A 23 -7.96 -4.87 2.24
CA PHE A 23 -7.48 -3.67 1.59
C PHE A 23 -6.48 -3.01 2.52
N GLU A 24 -5.21 -3.06 2.15
CA GLU A 24 -4.14 -2.66 3.05
C GLU A 24 -3.04 -1.96 2.28
N ALA A 25 -2.77 -0.73 2.64
CA ALA A 25 -1.69 0.03 2.02
C ALA A 25 -0.35 -0.62 2.37
N ASN A 26 0.51 -0.73 1.38
CA ASN A 26 1.87 -1.18 1.58
C ASN A 26 2.72 -0.64 0.44
N TRP A 27 4.02 -0.51 0.69
CA TRP A 27 4.92 0.04 -0.30
C TRP A 27 6.36 -0.34 0.03
N SER A 28 7.22 -0.20 -0.97
CA SER A 28 8.65 -0.39 -0.81
C SER A 28 9.38 0.73 -1.52
N PHE A 29 10.67 0.81 -1.32
CA PHE A 29 11.47 1.83 -1.96
C PHE A 29 12.81 1.26 -2.38
N ARG A 30 13.44 1.96 -3.31
CA ARG A 30 14.77 1.61 -3.80
C ARG A 30 15.54 2.89 -4.05
N ILE A 31 16.75 2.96 -3.51
CA ILE A 31 17.60 4.11 -3.75
C ILE A 31 18.28 3.92 -5.10
N LEU A 32 17.97 4.81 -6.04
CA LEU A 32 18.49 4.76 -7.39
C LEU A 32 19.88 5.37 -7.47
N ASP A 33 20.10 6.45 -6.74
CA ASP A 33 21.38 7.18 -6.78
C ASP A 33 21.54 7.90 -5.45
N MET A 34 22.41 7.39 -4.60
CA MET A 34 22.62 7.99 -3.28
C MET A 34 23.26 9.37 -3.36
N ASP A 35 24.16 9.58 -4.31
CA ASP A 35 24.81 10.87 -4.48
C ASP A 35 23.82 11.97 -4.84
N ARG A 36 22.83 11.63 -5.63
CA ARG A 36 21.78 12.57 -6.03
C ARG A 36 20.56 12.49 -5.12
N ARG A 37 20.57 11.56 -4.17
CA ARG A 37 19.46 11.32 -3.25
C ARG A 37 18.15 11.04 -4.00
N LEU A 38 18.27 10.18 -5.00
CA LEU A 38 17.15 9.82 -5.88
C LEU A 38 16.60 8.48 -5.47
N VAL A 39 15.29 8.42 -5.18
CA VAL A 39 14.64 7.24 -4.63
C VAL A 39 13.40 6.93 -5.45
N SER A 40 13.21 5.66 -5.80
CA SER A 40 11.96 5.22 -6.40
C SER A 40 11.10 4.54 -5.34
N PHE A 41 9.80 4.80 -5.41
CA PHE A 41 8.82 4.22 -4.51
C PHE A 41 7.87 3.36 -5.30
N LYS A 42 7.51 2.22 -4.74
CA LYS A 42 6.65 1.27 -5.42
C LYS A 42 5.45 0.94 -4.55
N ASP A 43 4.27 1.07 -5.13
CA ASP A 43 3.02 0.67 -4.49
C ASP A 43 2.95 -0.85 -4.43
N GLU A 44 2.72 -1.39 -3.23
CA GLU A 44 2.53 -2.82 -3.00
C GLU A 44 1.26 -3.04 -2.21
N THR A 45 0.29 -2.16 -2.37
CA THR A 45 -0.99 -2.23 -1.68
C THR A 45 -1.70 -3.54 -2.01
N ILE A 46 -2.25 -4.16 -0.98
CA ILE A 46 -3.07 -5.35 -1.13
C ILE A 46 -4.50 -4.88 -1.37
N GLY A 47 -5.12 -5.37 -2.44
CA GLY A 47 -6.45 -4.96 -2.82
C GLY A 47 -6.42 -3.94 -3.94
N GLU A 48 -7.60 -3.46 -4.30
CA GLU A 48 -7.75 -2.58 -5.46
C GLU A 48 -7.70 -1.12 -5.03
N ALA A 49 -6.65 -0.42 -5.45
CA ALA A 49 -6.50 1.00 -5.21
C ALA A 49 -6.75 1.77 -6.48
N THR A 50 -7.46 2.89 -6.38
CA THR A 50 -7.77 3.76 -7.51
C THR A 50 -7.08 5.11 -7.41
N SER A 51 -6.58 5.46 -6.23
CA SER A 51 -5.81 6.68 -6.08
C SER A 51 -4.73 6.51 -5.02
N TRP A 52 -3.67 7.29 -5.14
CA TRP A 52 -2.50 7.22 -4.28
C TRP A 52 -2.14 8.61 -3.83
N LYS A 53 -1.66 8.71 -2.60
CA LYS A 53 -1.14 9.98 -2.07
C LYS A 53 0.11 9.68 -1.26
N TRP A 54 1.23 10.13 -1.77
CA TRP A 54 2.52 9.96 -1.12
C TRP A 54 2.91 11.23 -0.38
N ASP A 55 3.47 11.06 0.80
CA ASP A 55 4.12 12.14 1.53
C ASP A 55 5.54 11.67 1.80
N PHE A 56 6.51 12.37 1.22
CA PHE A 56 7.89 11.91 1.26
C PHE A 56 8.63 12.35 2.52
N GLY A 57 7.97 13.08 3.41
CA GLY A 57 8.56 13.46 4.69
C GLY A 57 9.43 14.72 4.64
N ASP A 58 9.57 15.34 3.47
CA ASP A 58 10.36 16.56 3.29
C ASP A 58 9.49 17.75 2.85
N GLY A 59 8.17 17.59 2.92
CA GLY A 59 7.24 18.61 2.47
C GLY A 59 6.72 18.40 1.06
N ALA A 60 7.29 17.45 0.31
CA ALA A 60 6.84 17.15 -1.05
C ALA A 60 5.84 16.00 -1.01
N VAL A 61 4.91 16.01 -1.96
CA VAL A 61 3.87 14.98 -2.07
C VAL A 61 3.75 14.56 -3.54
N SER A 62 3.10 13.41 -3.78
CA SER A 62 2.86 12.92 -5.13
C SER A 62 1.56 12.13 -5.15
N THR A 63 0.89 12.12 -6.31
CA THR A 63 -0.30 11.31 -6.54
C THR A 63 -0.06 10.20 -7.55
N GLU A 64 1.19 9.98 -7.93
CA GLU A 64 1.54 8.89 -8.84
C GLU A 64 1.55 7.56 -8.08
N GLN A 65 1.28 6.48 -8.79
CA GLN A 65 1.30 5.17 -8.16
C GLN A 65 2.72 4.76 -7.74
N ASN A 66 3.68 4.98 -8.62
CA ASN A 66 5.07 4.58 -8.37
C ASN A 66 5.98 5.77 -8.66
N PRO A 67 6.06 6.75 -7.73
CA PRO A 67 6.82 7.97 -8.00
C PRO A 67 8.31 7.79 -7.81
N ILE A 68 9.07 8.67 -8.43
CA ILE A 68 10.49 8.84 -8.18
C ILE A 68 10.65 10.20 -7.53
N HIS A 69 11.36 10.26 -6.41
CA HIS A 69 11.54 11.51 -5.67
C HIS A 69 13.00 11.75 -5.40
N GLN A 70 13.41 13.00 -5.54
CA GLN A 70 14.76 13.42 -5.23
C GLN A 70 14.75 14.29 -3.98
N TYR A 71 15.46 13.87 -2.95
CA TYR A 71 15.58 14.61 -1.71
C TYR A 71 16.68 15.67 -1.85
N ARG A 72 16.49 16.79 -1.16
CA ARG A 72 17.47 17.87 -1.24
C ARG A 72 18.64 17.69 -0.30
N ARG A 73 18.42 16.95 0.79
CA ARG A 73 19.48 16.74 1.77
C ARG A 73 19.37 15.38 2.38
N GLY A 74 20.44 14.91 2.99
CA GLY A 74 20.46 13.64 3.69
C GLY A 74 19.77 13.74 5.02
N ALA A 75 18.92 12.77 5.32
CA ALA A 75 18.22 12.64 6.60
C ALA A 75 17.50 11.30 6.60
N ASP A 76 16.93 10.96 7.75
CA ASP A 76 16.00 9.85 7.85
C ASP A 76 14.59 10.43 7.66
N TYR A 77 13.88 9.92 6.68
CA TYR A 77 12.57 10.46 6.31
C TYR A 77 11.47 9.49 6.70
N VAL A 78 10.39 10.05 7.23
CA VAL A 78 9.15 9.30 7.47
C VAL A 78 8.29 9.47 6.23
N VAL A 79 8.09 8.37 5.51
CA VAL A 79 7.35 8.38 4.25
C VAL A 79 6.04 7.64 4.46
N SER A 80 4.96 8.20 3.94
CA SER A 80 3.65 7.55 4.04
C SER A 80 2.99 7.47 2.67
N LEU A 81 2.23 6.40 2.49
CA LEU A 81 1.36 6.21 1.35
C LEU A 81 -0.06 6.03 1.83
N GLU A 82 -0.95 6.85 1.32
CA GLU A 82 -2.37 6.71 1.54
C GLU A 82 -3.03 6.31 0.23
N VAL A 83 -3.86 5.27 0.27
CA VAL A 83 -4.54 4.75 -0.91
C VAL A 83 -6.03 4.75 -0.69
N GLU A 84 -6.77 4.94 -1.79
CA GLU A 84 -8.23 4.87 -1.81
C GLU A 84 -8.67 3.87 -2.84
N GLY A 85 -9.78 3.20 -2.57
CA GLY A 85 -10.37 2.27 -3.50
C GLY A 85 -11.82 2.01 -3.14
N PRO A 86 -12.48 1.05 -3.82
CA PRO A 86 -13.89 0.75 -3.54
C PRO A 86 -14.16 0.31 -2.11
N GLU A 87 -13.18 -0.28 -1.44
CA GLU A 87 -13.34 -0.74 -0.07
C GLU A 87 -13.01 0.32 0.97
N GLY A 88 -12.57 1.51 0.57
CA GLY A 88 -12.30 2.58 1.50
C GLY A 88 -10.90 3.15 1.36
N THR A 89 -10.30 3.51 2.48
CA THR A 89 -9.01 4.17 2.52
C THR A 89 -8.06 3.39 3.43
N SER A 90 -6.79 3.31 3.06
CA SER A 90 -5.77 2.69 3.88
C SER A 90 -4.50 3.52 3.81
N ARG A 91 -3.69 3.47 4.87
CA ARG A 91 -2.47 4.27 4.94
C ARG A 91 -1.36 3.45 5.58
N ARG A 92 -0.16 3.57 5.02
CA ARG A 92 1.03 2.92 5.59
C ARG A 92 2.13 3.94 5.71
N GLU A 93 2.60 4.11 6.93
CA GLU A 93 3.71 4.99 7.25
C GLU A 93 4.88 4.14 7.73
N LYS A 94 6.08 4.44 7.24
CA LYS A 94 7.28 3.72 7.67
C LYS A 94 8.24 4.73 8.27
N ILE A 95 8.58 4.49 9.52
CA ILE A 95 9.45 5.35 10.30
C ILE A 95 10.87 4.78 10.22
N TRP A 96 11.82 5.64 9.89
CA TRP A 96 13.25 5.27 9.81
C TRP A 96 13.60 4.32 8.68
N ASP A 97 12.65 4.02 7.79
CA ASP A 97 12.90 3.07 6.71
C ASP A 97 13.60 3.71 5.52
N VAL A 98 13.47 5.02 5.35
CA VAL A 98 14.10 5.72 4.23
C VAL A 98 15.21 6.61 4.77
N ALA A 99 16.44 6.08 4.77
CA ALA A 99 17.60 6.79 5.24
C ALA A 99 18.42 7.28 4.05
N ILE A 100 18.59 8.58 3.92
CA ILE A 100 19.27 9.22 2.82
C ILE A 100 20.52 9.93 3.36
N LYS A 101 21.66 9.65 2.77
CA LYS A 101 22.94 10.24 3.21
C LYS A 101 23.30 11.50 2.48
#